data_626dc40b4e924379b1ae60dfcf0ded86
#
_entry.id   626dc40b4e924379b1ae60dfcf0ded86
#
_cell.length_a   1.000
_cell.length_b   1.000
_cell.length_c   1.000
_cell.angle_alpha   90.00
_cell.angle_beta   90.00
_cell.angle_gamma   90.00
#
_symmetry.space_group_name_H-M   'P 1'
#
loop_
_entity.id
_entity.type
_entity.pdbx_description
1 polymer ?
#
loop_
_entity_poly.entity_id
_entity_poly.type
_entity_poly.pdbx_seq_one_letter_code
_entity_poly.pdbx_strand_id
1 'polypeptide(L)'
;KKAVEDAQAKLDDANKAVATAQANLDQAKAAEASAQQEKKDTEAALTSAQAKKQETAAALAAATTARDNAQQKFNQAQAALDAATSGTGIDLNALEAAKVTAASELATAQTALDDATAADATAQANLQAAQNTATAAQEKANAANAAVASAQSAYDAANKEYKDAASKRDAAKTAYEQAQQTEADKKAEYDRLVEIRQQKHNEFNQARAEVTDAKNAYDAATAEVEKLNQQIADLKSNMTVDQNVISQGMLGFMNYIIDGSQFTATQKKNAREAVSMLTGAADKAEWYDQYVDHDMSRDTNPLSLEQMRNALTYLDTQNNLRKANGQSALSVSLRMTAAAALNVSYSSNIWGHSGCYWDNGENLAGGGGAYTGGETEDTLGWPYTGLYTQEKEAFDKYAKKNGDLENHRYDSNYISRHYKSISQECGHYLNIIDAGTQAIGIATGSGKNTDSEVTIFDYSSFDSEADFTVSEFKKLLNDYIDSAYNAGGTQEQKEQLKQLQNELAEAQKNFGTAGTAYSNALDK
;
A
#
# COMPACT_ATOMS: atom_id res chain seq x y z
N LYS A 1 22.13 -67.68 -27.00
CA LYS A 1 22.33 -67.70 -25.55
C LYS A 1 23.36 -66.63 -25.14
N LYS A 2 24.55 -66.63 -25.65
CA LYS A 2 25.62 -65.68 -25.28
C LYS A 2 25.24 -64.22 -25.52
N ALA A 3 24.59 -63.92 -26.66
CA ALA A 3 24.13 -62.54 -26.95
C ALA A 3 23.07 -62.05 -25.94
N VAL A 4 22.23 -62.93 -25.37
CA VAL A 4 21.28 -62.64 -24.33
C VAL A 4 21.98 -62.46 -23.00
N GLU A 5 22.97 -63.24 -22.67
CA GLU A 5 23.81 -63.13 -21.49
C GLU A 5 24.64 -61.85 -21.51
N ASP A 6 25.24 -61.49 -22.65
CA ASP A 6 25.98 -60.24 -22.84
C ASP A 6 25.05 -59.01 -22.79
N ALA A 7 23.83 -59.14 -23.33
CA ALA A 7 22.81 -58.06 -23.24
C ALA A 7 22.28 -57.91 -21.82
N GLN A 8 22.12 -59.01 -21.08
CA GLN A 8 21.73 -59.00 -19.68
C GLN A 8 22.81 -58.31 -18.80
N ALA A 9 24.08 -58.64 -19.00
CA ALA A 9 25.20 -58.02 -18.31
C ALA A 9 25.23 -56.49 -18.55
N LYS A 10 25.00 -56.05 -19.79
CA LYS A 10 24.90 -54.62 -20.13
C LYS A 10 23.68 -53.95 -19.48
N LEU A 11 22.56 -54.67 -19.39
CA LEU A 11 21.37 -54.17 -18.70
C LEU A 11 21.61 -54.00 -17.19
N ASP A 12 22.33 -54.97 -16.59
CA ASP A 12 22.70 -54.92 -15.18
C ASP A 12 23.65 -53.75 -14.88
N ASP A 13 24.59 -53.45 -15.77
CA ASP A 13 25.48 -52.29 -15.66
C ASP A 13 24.72 -50.96 -15.84
N ALA A 14 23.81 -50.90 -16.81
CA ALA A 14 22.94 -49.74 -17.00
C ALA A 14 22.01 -49.53 -15.80
N ASN A 15 21.49 -50.61 -15.21
CA ASN A 15 20.70 -50.54 -13.96
C ASN A 15 21.50 -49.95 -12.79
N LYS A 16 22.76 -50.34 -12.62
CA LYS A 16 23.64 -49.76 -11.61
C LYS A 16 23.85 -48.25 -11.85
N ALA A 17 24.03 -47.87 -13.13
CA ALA A 17 24.16 -46.46 -13.50
C ALA A 17 22.90 -45.66 -13.17
N VAL A 18 21.71 -46.21 -13.45
CA VAL A 18 20.41 -45.59 -13.07
C VAL A 18 20.27 -45.43 -11.55
N ALA A 19 20.60 -46.51 -10.79
CA ALA A 19 20.55 -46.47 -9.33
C ALA A 19 21.49 -45.39 -8.75
N THR A 20 22.69 -45.28 -9.31
CA THR A 20 23.66 -44.25 -8.91
C THR A 20 23.14 -42.84 -9.25
N ALA A 21 22.60 -42.67 -10.47
CA ALA A 21 22.01 -41.38 -10.87
C ALA A 21 20.78 -41.00 -10.04
N GLN A 22 19.96 -42.00 -9.68
CA GLN A 22 18.82 -41.77 -8.75
C GLN A 22 19.30 -41.31 -7.37
N ALA A 23 20.33 -41.99 -6.82
CA ALA A 23 20.90 -41.59 -5.52
C ALA A 23 21.44 -40.14 -5.55
N ASN A 24 22.11 -39.77 -6.64
CA ASN A 24 22.59 -38.41 -6.84
C ASN A 24 21.45 -37.41 -6.95
N LEU A 25 20.38 -37.76 -7.64
CA LEU A 25 19.17 -36.92 -7.75
C LEU A 25 18.49 -36.74 -6.40
N ASP A 26 18.35 -37.80 -5.62
CA ASP A 26 17.74 -37.73 -4.28
C ASP A 26 18.58 -36.89 -3.33
N GLN A 27 19.90 -36.99 -3.42
CA GLN A 27 20.83 -36.14 -2.67
C GLN A 27 20.73 -34.65 -3.09
N ALA A 28 20.61 -34.38 -4.39
CA ALA A 28 20.42 -33.03 -4.90
C ALA A 28 19.07 -32.42 -4.42
N LYS A 29 17.99 -33.21 -4.44
CA LYS A 29 16.69 -32.80 -3.93
C LYS A 29 16.70 -32.51 -2.42
N ALA A 30 17.42 -33.29 -1.64
CA ALA A 30 17.59 -33.04 -0.21
C ALA A 30 18.37 -31.74 0.04
N ALA A 31 19.41 -31.50 -0.75
CA ALA A 31 20.16 -30.23 -0.69
C ALA A 31 19.31 -29.03 -1.10
N GLU A 32 18.46 -29.18 -2.13
CA GLU A 32 17.50 -28.18 -2.56
C GLU A 32 16.51 -27.85 -1.43
N ALA A 33 15.90 -28.86 -0.80
CA ALA A 33 14.96 -28.66 0.29
C ALA A 33 15.59 -27.89 1.45
N SER A 34 16.85 -28.21 1.79
CA SER A 34 17.60 -27.49 2.82
C SER A 34 17.87 -26.03 2.42
N ALA A 35 18.25 -25.79 1.16
CA ALA A 35 18.51 -24.45 0.64
C ALA A 35 17.23 -23.61 0.57
N GLN A 36 16.11 -24.21 0.22
CA GLN A 36 14.79 -23.54 0.24
C GLN A 36 14.34 -23.18 1.65
N GLN A 37 14.61 -24.04 2.64
CA GLN A 37 14.34 -23.71 4.04
C GLN A 37 15.24 -22.56 4.53
N GLU A 38 16.56 -22.61 4.25
CA GLU A 38 17.48 -21.52 4.60
C GLU A 38 17.04 -20.19 3.98
N LYS A 39 16.61 -20.21 2.71
CA LYS A 39 16.05 -19.04 2.03
C LYS A 39 14.84 -18.49 2.78
N LYS A 40 13.87 -19.32 3.13
CA LYS A 40 12.67 -18.92 3.87
C LYS A 40 13.01 -18.30 5.23
N ASP A 41 13.95 -18.89 5.95
CA ASP A 41 14.37 -18.42 7.26
C ASP A 41 15.08 -17.05 7.16
N THR A 42 15.90 -16.87 6.10
CA THR A 42 16.58 -15.57 5.86
C THR A 42 15.62 -14.50 5.37
N GLU A 43 14.59 -14.83 4.60
CA GLU A 43 13.52 -13.91 4.21
C GLU A 43 12.71 -13.44 5.43
N ALA A 44 12.42 -14.34 6.37
CA ALA A 44 11.78 -13.99 7.64
C ALA A 44 12.67 -13.07 8.50
N ALA A 45 13.98 -13.35 8.55
CA ALA A 45 14.95 -12.49 9.24
C ALA A 45 15.05 -11.10 8.59
N LEU A 46 15.03 -11.04 7.26
CA LEU A 46 15.01 -9.78 6.51
C LEU A 46 13.77 -8.96 6.82
N THR A 47 12.59 -9.58 6.83
CA THR A 47 11.32 -8.94 7.20
C THR A 47 11.40 -8.35 8.61
N SER A 48 11.97 -9.11 9.55
CA SER A 48 12.16 -8.66 10.93
C SER A 48 13.13 -7.46 11.04
N ALA A 49 14.22 -7.50 10.26
CA ALA A 49 15.17 -6.39 10.19
C ALA A 49 14.55 -5.12 9.55
N GLN A 50 13.71 -5.28 8.54
CA GLN A 50 12.95 -4.18 7.92
C GLN A 50 12.00 -3.53 8.93
N ALA A 51 11.24 -4.34 9.69
CA ALA A 51 10.35 -3.85 10.73
C ALA A 51 11.12 -3.07 11.81
N LYS A 52 12.27 -3.60 12.24
CA LYS A 52 13.14 -2.92 13.23
C LYS A 52 13.70 -1.61 12.71
N LYS A 53 14.10 -1.56 11.43
CA LYS A 53 14.55 -0.31 10.79
C LYS A 53 13.43 0.74 10.75
N GLN A 54 12.19 0.33 10.46
CA GLN A 54 11.04 1.23 10.48
C GLN A 54 10.75 1.76 11.89
N GLU A 55 10.83 0.89 12.91
CA GLU A 55 10.69 1.28 14.32
C GLU A 55 11.74 2.31 14.73
N THR A 56 13.02 2.08 14.39
CA THR A 56 14.10 3.02 14.74
C THR A 56 14.00 4.32 13.96
N ALA A 57 13.57 4.29 12.71
CA ALA A 57 13.29 5.49 11.92
C ALA A 57 12.17 6.33 12.55
N ALA A 58 11.11 5.68 13.04
CA ALA A 58 10.03 6.36 13.77
C ALA A 58 10.53 6.99 15.09
N ALA A 59 11.38 6.27 15.82
CA ALA A 59 11.98 6.78 17.05
C ALA A 59 12.92 7.96 16.79
N LEU A 60 13.72 7.90 15.73
CA LEU A 60 14.58 9.01 15.30
C LEU A 60 13.76 10.24 14.95
N ALA A 61 12.67 10.02 14.26
CA ALA A 61 11.70 11.04 13.92
C ALA A 61 11.11 11.72 15.15
N ALA A 62 10.65 10.94 16.09
CA ALA A 62 10.14 11.44 17.36
C ALA A 62 11.20 12.27 18.12
N ALA A 63 12.42 11.77 18.18
CA ALA A 63 13.53 12.45 18.85
C ALA A 63 13.91 13.77 18.15
N THR A 64 13.90 13.80 16.81
CA THR A 64 14.15 15.02 16.04
C THR A 64 13.12 16.10 16.38
N THR A 65 11.85 15.73 16.36
CA THR A 65 10.75 16.65 16.70
C THR A 65 10.85 17.15 18.14
N ALA A 66 11.23 16.23 19.04
CA ALA A 66 11.46 16.57 20.45
C ALA A 66 12.54 17.64 20.62
N ARG A 67 13.69 17.47 19.93
CA ARG A 67 14.79 18.45 19.94
C ARG A 67 14.33 19.83 19.41
N ASP A 68 13.61 19.81 18.29
CA ASP A 68 13.22 21.06 17.62
C ASP A 68 12.16 21.83 18.40
N ASN A 69 11.25 21.13 19.08
CA ASN A 69 10.31 21.72 20.04
C ASN A 69 11.03 22.35 21.23
N ALA A 70 12.04 21.67 21.77
CA ALA A 70 12.87 22.20 22.85
C ALA A 70 13.67 23.44 22.39
N GLN A 71 14.17 23.43 21.17
CA GLN A 71 14.86 24.58 20.56
C GLN A 71 13.93 25.79 20.43
N GLN A 72 12.68 25.57 20.04
CA GLN A 72 11.72 26.68 19.95
C GLN A 72 11.40 27.27 21.32
N LYS A 73 11.18 26.43 22.35
CA LYS A 73 11.00 26.91 23.73
C LYS A 73 12.19 27.74 24.19
N PHE A 74 13.40 27.28 23.92
CA PHE A 74 14.62 28.02 24.25
C PHE A 74 14.64 29.39 23.56
N ASN A 75 14.36 29.43 22.25
CA ASN A 75 14.33 30.68 21.48
C ASN A 75 13.24 31.65 21.99
N GLN A 76 12.07 31.13 22.37
CA GLN A 76 10.99 31.93 22.95
C GLN A 76 11.36 32.50 24.32
N ALA A 77 11.96 31.67 25.18
CA ALA A 77 12.43 32.12 26.49
C ALA A 77 13.56 33.17 26.36
N GLN A 78 14.45 32.99 25.39
CA GLN A 78 15.49 33.97 25.08
C GLN A 78 14.88 35.28 24.57
N ALA A 79 13.95 35.21 23.61
CA ALA A 79 13.30 36.42 23.06
C ALA A 79 12.47 37.18 24.13
N ALA A 80 11.82 36.43 25.04
CA ALA A 80 11.10 37.02 26.15
C ALA A 80 12.06 37.75 27.14
N LEU A 81 13.21 37.14 27.41
CA LEU A 81 14.25 37.77 28.23
C LEU A 81 14.83 39.01 27.58
N ASP A 82 15.15 38.92 26.25
CA ASP A 82 15.68 40.05 25.48
C ASP A 82 14.69 41.23 25.40
N ALA A 83 13.39 40.92 25.23
CA ALA A 83 12.31 41.91 25.25
C ALA A 83 12.13 42.56 26.66
N ALA A 84 12.26 41.75 27.72
CA ALA A 84 12.11 42.19 29.09
C ALA A 84 13.29 43.05 29.57
N THR A 85 14.49 42.82 29.06
CA THR A 85 15.70 43.63 29.39
C THR A 85 15.60 45.05 28.86
N SER A 86 14.67 45.33 27.92
CA SER A 86 14.41 46.68 27.37
C SER A 86 13.22 47.39 28.02
N GLY A 87 12.50 46.75 28.96
CA GLY A 87 11.31 47.31 29.62
C GLY A 87 11.47 47.46 31.15
N THR A 88 10.80 48.44 31.74
CA THR A 88 10.77 48.63 33.21
C THR A 88 9.57 47.89 33.82
N GLY A 89 9.81 47.06 34.83
CA GLY A 89 8.77 46.40 35.63
C GLY A 89 8.49 44.94 35.36
N ILE A 90 9.37 44.24 34.66
CA ILE A 90 9.24 42.82 34.37
C ILE A 90 10.20 42.01 35.28
N ASP A 91 9.76 40.83 35.75
CA ASP A 91 10.61 39.91 36.54
C ASP A 91 11.64 39.21 35.65
N LEU A 92 12.79 39.85 35.52
CA LEU A 92 13.94 39.29 34.76
C LEU A 92 14.45 37.98 35.34
N ASN A 93 14.35 37.75 36.65
CA ASN A 93 14.81 36.51 37.28
C ASN A 93 13.93 35.33 36.87
N ALA A 94 12.60 35.54 36.77
CA ALA A 94 11.70 34.50 36.28
C ALA A 94 11.94 34.15 34.80
N LEU A 95 12.24 35.14 33.96
CA LEU A 95 12.57 34.94 32.56
C LEU A 95 13.93 34.25 32.36
N GLU A 96 14.94 34.60 33.14
CA GLU A 96 16.25 33.93 33.15
C GLU A 96 16.10 32.47 33.62
N ALA A 97 15.33 32.19 34.66
CA ALA A 97 15.01 30.85 35.11
C ALA A 97 14.29 30.03 34.04
N ALA A 98 13.34 30.61 33.32
CA ALA A 98 12.64 29.98 32.22
C ALA A 98 13.59 29.63 31.06
N LYS A 99 14.51 30.53 30.71
CA LYS A 99 15.57 30.28 29.71
C LYS A 99 16.51 29.15 30.14
N VAL A 100 16.96 29.12 31.40
CA VAL A 100 17.80 28.04 31.93
C VAL A 100 17.08 26.69 31.87
N THR A 101 15.79 26.67 32.21
CA THR A 101 14.97 25.46 32.12
C THR A 101 14.88 24.98 30.66
N ALA A 102 14.55 25.88 29.74
CA ALA A 102 14.44 25.56 28.30
C ALA A 102 15.77 25.09 27.71
N ALA A 103 16.91 25.63 28.15
CA ALA A 103 18.24 25.16 27.75
C ALA A 103 18.52 23.74 28.24
N SER A 104 18.10 23.39 29.46
CA SER A 104 18.24 22.03 30.01
C SER A 104 17.34 21.03 29.25
N GLU A 105 16.12 21.41 28.94
CA GLU A 105 15.22 20.59 28.11
C GLU A 105 15.81 20.33 26.71
N LEU A 106 16.39 21.37 26.09
CA LEU A 106 17.06 21.26 24.80
C LEU A 106 18.26 20.30 24.85
N ALA A 107 19.09 20.40 25.87
CA ALA A 107 20.25 19.48 26.06
C ALA A 107 19.79 18.03 26.22
N THR A 108 18.72 17.80 26.99
CA THR A 108 18.13 16.46 27.15
C THR A 108 17.58 15.92 25.83
N ALA A 109 16.85 16.74 25.09
CA ALA A 109 16.30 16.36 23.80
C ALA A 109 17.39 16.10 22.75
N GLN A 110 18.50 16.83 22.79
CA GLN A 110 19.64 16.57 21.92
C GLN A 110 20.29 15.20 22.23
N THR A 111 20.48 14.87 23.51
CA THR A 111 20.98 13.54 23.90
C THR A 111 20.06 12.42 23.38
N ALA A 112 18.75 12.57 23.55
CA ALA A 112 17.79 11.59 23.04
C ALA A 112 17.83 11.46 21.50
N LEU A 113 18.07 12.56 20.79
CA LEU A 113 18.25 12.55 19.33
C LEU A 113 19.54 11.81 18.94
N ASP A 114 20.64 12.05 19.65
CA ASP A 114 21.93 11.38 19.39
C ASP A 114 21.80 9.85 19.62
N ASP A 115 21.13 9.44 20.70
CA ASP A 115 20.85 8.02 21.00
C ASP A 115 19.95 7.39 19.92
N ALA A 116 18.89 8.07 19.51
CA ALA A 116 17.99 7.60 18.46
C ALA A 116 18.70 7.50 17.09
N THR A 117 19.61 8.42 16.81
CA THR A 117 20.46 8.41 15.61
C THR A 117 21.37 7.19 15.59
N ALA A 118 22.01 6.89 16.73
CA ALA A 118 22.86 5.71 16.87
C ALA A 118 22.07 4.40 16.73
N ALA A 119 20.88 4.35 17.32
CA ALA A 119 19.97 3.20 17.19
C ALA A 119 19.51 2.99 15.73
N ASP A 120 19.16 4.07 15.02
CA ASP A 120 18.77 4.00 13.62
C ASP A 120 19.92 3.55 12.71
N ALA A 121 21.14 4.06 12.95
CA ALA A 121 22.34 3.61 12.24
C ALA A 121 22.63 2.12 12.47
N THR A 122 22.48 1.64 13.70
CA THR A 122 22.61 0.22 14.05
C THR A 122 21.56 -0.63 13.33
N ALA A 123 20.30 -0.21 13.33
CA ALA A 123 19.24 -0.90 12.63
C ALA A 123 19.46 -0.92 11.10
N GLN A 124 20.01 0.15 10.54
CA GLN A 124 20.39 0.21 9.12
C GLN A 124 21.49 -0.81 8.79
N ALA A 125 22.51 -0.91 9.65
CA ALA A 125 23.58 -1.90 9.47
C ALA A 125 23.05 -3.33 9.56
N ASN A 126 22.17 -3.60 10.52
CA ASN A 126 21.53 -4.91 10.69
C ASN A 126 20.63 -5.26 9.50
N LEU A 127 19.90 -4.29 8.97
CA LEU A 127 19.09 -4.48 7.76
C LEU A 127 19.97 -4.83 6.56
N GLN A 128 21.08 -4.12 6.37
CA GLN A 128 22.04 -4.42 5.30
C GLN A 128 22.64 -5.83 5.46
N ALA A 129 23.00 -6.23 6.68
CA ALA A 129 23.49 -7.59 6.95
C ALA A 129 22.41 -8.64 6.63
N ALA A 130 21.17 -8.43 7.02
CA ALA A 130 20.06 -9.31 6.71
C ALA A 130 19.79 -9.41 5.19
N GLN A 131 19.88 -8.28 4.47
CA GLN A 131 19.78 -8.26 3.00
C GLN A 131 20.88 -9.10 2.34
N ASN A 132 22.13 -8.94 2.80
CA ASN A 132 23.25 -9.71 2.29
C ASN A 132 23.06 -11.21 2.55
N THR A 133 22.60 -11.57 3.75
CA THR A 133 22.33 -12.96 4.14
C THR A 133 21.19 -13.54 3.30
N ALA A 134 20.09 -12.81 3.08
CA ALA A 134 18.98 -13.23 2.24
C ALA A 134 19.41 -13.41 0.78
N THR A 135 20.27 -12.53 0.26
CA THR A 135 20.86 -12.67 -1.08
C THR A 135 21.70 -13.93 -1.19
N ALA A 136 22.59 -14.18 -0.22
CA ALA A 136 23.40 -15.39 -0.21
C ALA A 136 22.58 -16.68 -0.11
N ALA A 137 21.50 -16.67 0.69
CA ALA A 137 20.58 -17.80 0.78
C ALA A 137 19.80 -18.01 -0.52
N GLN A 138 19.42 -16.93 -1.21
CA GLN A 138 18.81 -17.01 -2.54
C GLN A 138 19.79 -17.61 -3.57
N GLU A 139 21.06 -17.21 -3.55
CA GLU A 139 22.10 -17.77 -4.43
C GLU A 139 22.31 -19.26 -4.18
N LYS A 140 22.36 -19.68 -2.90
CA LYS A 140 22.43 -21.10 -2.53
C LYS A 140 21.22 -21.89 -3.03
N ALA A 141 20.01 -21.34 -2.86
CA ALA A 141 18.79 -21.96 -3.35
C ALA A 141 18.82 -22.09 -4.89
N ASN A 142 19.33 -21.08 -5.60
CA ASN A 142 19.50 -21.12 -7.05
C ASN A 142 20.53 -22.15 -7.49
N ALA A 143 21.67 -22.25 -6.78
CA ALA A 143 22.70 -23.24 -7.05
C ALA A 143 22.19 -24.68 -6.77
N ALA A 144 21.42 -24.86 -5.71
CA ALA A 144 20.79 -26.15 -5.40
C ALA A 144 19.78 -26.56 -6.49
N ASN A 145 18.96 -25.64 -6.97
CA ASN A 145 18.05 -25.87 -8.11
C ASN A 145 18.81 -26.27 -9.38
N ALA A 146 19.94 -25.63 -9.67
CA ALA A 146 20.81 -26.00 -10.81
C ALA A 146 21.41 -27.41 -10.65
N ALA A 147 21.79 -27.76 -9.43
CA ALA A 147 22.30 -29.11 -9.12
C ALA A 147 21.21 -30.18 -9.31
N VAL A 148 19.96 -29.91 -8.91
CA VAL A 148 18.81 -30.80 -9.18
C VAL A 148 18.60 -30.99 -10.68
N ALA A 149 18.62 -29.91 -11.46
CA ALA A 149 18.48 -29.98 -12.92
C ALA A 149 19.60 -30.81 -13.57
N SER A 150 20.83 -30.63 -13.11
CA SER A 150 21.98 -31.39 -13.59
C SER A 150 21.88 -32.88 -13.23
N ALA A 151 21.52 -33.21 -11.99
CA ALA A 151 21.32 -34.57 -11.52
C ALA A 151 20.15 -35.24 -12.26
N GLN A 152 19.08 -34.51 -12.59
CA GLN A 152 17.97 -34.97 -13.41
C GLN A 152 18.43 -35.33 -14.84
N SER A 153 19.25 -34.47 -15.44
CA SER A 153 19.82 -34.72 -16.78
C SER A 153 20.70 -35.98 -16.80
N ALA A 154 21.50 -36.19 -15.75
CA ALA A 154 22.34 -37.42 -15.63
C ALA A 154 21.48 -38.67 -15.43
N TYR A 155 20.39 -38.57 -14.65
CA TYR A 155 19.42 -39.65 -14.48
C TYR A 155 18.73 -39.99 -15.81
N ASP A 156 18.30 -38.97 -16.57
CA ASP A 156 17.65 -39.17 -17.87
C ASP A 156 18.60 -39.83 -18.90
N ALA A 157 19.89 -39.45 -18.89
CA ALA A 157 20.91 -40.07 -19.72
C ALA A 157 21.14 -41.56 -19.37
N ALA A 158 21.30 -41.87 -18.08
CA ALA A 158 21.46 -43.24 -17.60
C ALA A 158 20.20 -44.10 -17.89
N ASN A 159 19.02 -43.48 -17.74
CA ASN A 159 17.74 -44.11 -18.04
C ASN A 159 17.58 -44.42 -19.55
N LYS A 160 18.13 -43.53 -20.40
CA LYS A 160 18.20 -43.77 -21.84
C LYS A 160 19.09 -44.97 -22.17
N GLU A 161 20.28 -45.06 -21.57
CA GLU A 161 21.20 -46.21 -21.75
C GLU A 161 20.56 -47.53 -21.29
N TYR A 162 19.81 -47.50 -20.16
CA TYR A 162 19.04 -48.65 -19.69
C TYR A 162 18.00 -49.11 -20.72
N LYS A 163 17.23 -48.15 -21.30
CA LYS A 163 16.21 -48.43 -22.32
C LYS A 163 16.84 -49.03 -23.58
N ASP A 164 17.99 -48.49 -24.02
CA ASP A 164 18.71 -48.97 -25.17
C ASP A 164 19.25 -50.42 -24.96
N ALA A 165 19.74 -50.69 -23.74
CA ALA A 165 20.15 -52.03 -23.34
C ALA A 165 18.96 -53.00 -23.25
N ALA A 166 17.81 -52.56 -22.71
CA ALA A 166 16.58 -53.35 -22.68
C ALA A 166 16.07 -53.69 -24.07
N SER A 167 16.05 -52.71 -25.00
CA SER A 167 15.67 -52.91 -26.39
C SER A 167 16.58 -53.91 -27.12
N LYS A 168 17.90 -53.87 -26.86
CA LYS A 168 18.87 -54.83 -27.40
C LYS A 168 18.65 -56.24 -26.86
N ARG A 169 18.28 -56.37 -25.56
CA ARG A 169 17.88 -57.64 -24.97
C ARG A 169 16.61 -58.19 -25.64
N ASP A 170 15.63 -57.26 -25.89
CA ASP A 170 14.33 -57.62 -26.45
C ASP A 170 14.44 -58.06 -27.91
N ALA A 171 15.31 -57.42 -28.71
CA ALA A 171 15.64 -57.82 -30.05
C ALA A 171 16.25 -59.23 -30.07
N ALA A 172 16.87 -59.70 -28.99
CA ALA A 172 17.41 -61.00 -28.84
C ALA A 172 16.39 -62.11 -28.49
N LYS A 173 15.17 -61.70 -28.16
CA LYS A 173 14.10 -62.63 -27.76
C LYS A 173 12.77 -62.24 -28.43
N THR A 174 12.59 -62.82 -29.68
CA THR A 174 11.40 -62.51 -30.52
C THR A 174 10.03 -62.72 -29.81
N ALA A 175 9.97 -63.59 -28.82
CA ALA A 175 8.73 -63.89 -28.13
C ALA A 175 8.32 -62.84 -27.04
N TYR A 176 9.23 -61.89 -26.68
CA TYR A 176 8.99 -60.90 -25.63
C TYR A 176 8.77 -59.47 -26.16
N GLU A 177 9.02 -59.25 -27.46
CA GLU A 177 9.03 -57.88 -28.04
C GLU A 177 7.76 -57.07 -27.76
N GLN A 178 6.57 -57.64 -27.92
CA GLN A 178 5.31 -56.91 -27.75
C GLN A 178 5.00 -56.55 -26.28
N ALA A 179 5.31 -57.46 -25.34
CA ALA A 179 5.09 -57.20 -23.94
C ALA A 179 6.04 -56.13 -23.40
N GLN A 180 7.29 -56.12 -23.87
CA GLN A 180 8.33 -55.17 -23.46
C GLN A 180 8.15 -53.83 -24.13
N GLN A 181 7.66 -53.77 -25.37
CA GLN A 181 7.30 -52.51 -26.01
C GLN A 181 6.19 -51.83 -25.23
N THR A 182 5.18 -52.58 -24.78
CA THR A 182 4.10 -52.07 -23.93
C THR A 182 4.61 -51.53 -22.59
N GLU A 183 5.66 -52.16 -22.04
CA GLU A 183 6.28 -51.70 -20.78
C GLU A 183 7.12 -50.43 -20.98
N ALA A 184 7.85 -50.36 -22.11
CA ALA A 184 8.60 -49.15 -22.48
C ALA A 184 7.67 -47.94 -22.70
N ASP A 185 6.56 -48.16 -23.38
CA ASP A 185 5.56 -47.11 -23.65
C ASP A 185 4.90 -46.59 -22.36
N LYS A 186 4.54 -47.50 -21.42
CA LYS A 186 4.01 -47.12 -20.12
C LYS A 186 5.01 -46.33 -19.28
N LYS A 187 6.28 -46.69 -19.36
CA LYS A 187 7.33 -46.00 -18.66
C LYS A 187 7.57 -44.60 -19.23
N ALA A 188 7.56 -44.47 -20.56
CA ALA A 188 7.67 -43.17 -21.21
C ALA A 188 6.53 -42.19 -20.79
N GLU A 189 5.28 -42.72 -20.70
CA GLU A 189 4.14 -41.94 -20.22
C GLU A 189 4.30 -41.56 -18.75
N TYR A 190 4.79 -42.46 -17.91
CA TYR A 190 5.08 -42.17 -16.50
C TYR A 190 6.15 -41.06 -16.34
N ASP A 191 7.27 -41.19 -17.10
CA ASP A 191 8.36 -40.23 -17.05
C ASP A 191 7.87 -38.84 -17.50
N ARG A 192 7.02 -38.76 -18.55
CA ARG A 192 6.38 -37.52 -19.02
C ARG A 192 5.48 -36.89 -17.95
N LEU A 193 4.70 -37.70 -17.25
CA LEU A 193 3.82 -37.23 -16.17
C LEU A 193 4.62 -36.71 -14.96
N VAL A 194 5.75 -37.35 -14.67
CA VAL A 194 6.67 -36.90 -13.60
C VAL A 194 7.31 -35.56 -13.95
N GLU A 195 7.77 -35.37 -15.20
CA GLU A 195 8.32 -34.07 -15.65
C GLU A 195 7.29 -32.95 -15.59
N ILE A 196 6.09 -33.18 -16.12
CA ILE A 196 4.98 -32.21 -16.04
C ILE A 196 4.65 -31.88 -14.60
N ARG A 197 4.62 -32.89 -13.73
CA ARG A 197 4.36 -32.67 -12.30
C ARG A 197 5.44 -31.80 -11.64
N GLN A 198 6.71 -32.08 -11.96
CA GLN A 198 7.84 -31.33 -11.41
C GLN A 198 7.79 -29.86 -11.85
N GLN A 199 7.54 -29.62 -13.14
CA GLN A 199 7.40 -28.28 -13.66
C GLN A 199 6.24 -27.52 -12.97
N LYS A 200 5.06 -28.14 -12.91
CA LYS A 200 3.89 -27.54 -12.24
C LYS A 200 4.12 -27.28 -10.77
N HIS A 201 4.85 -28.16 -10.09
CA HIS A 201 5.21 -27.94 -8.68
C HIS A 201 6.14 -26.73 -8.50
N ASN A 202 7.09 -26.53 -9.40
CA ASN A 202 7.99 -25.37 -9.36
C ASN A 202 7.22 -24.07 -9.63
N GLU A 203 6.35 -24.05 -10.66
CA GLU A 203 5.48 -22.92 -10.98
C GLU A 203 4.59 -22.55 -9.78
N PHE A 204 3.96 -23.54 -9.16
CA PHE A 204 3.11 -23.34 -7.97
C PHE A 204 3.90 -22.79 -6.77
N ASN A 205 5.10 -23.34 -6.51
CA ASN A 205 5.92 -22.87 -5.41
C ASN A 205 6.40 -21.43 -5.61
N GLN A 206 6.72 -21.07 -6.85
CA GLN A 206 7.11 -19.70 -7.18
C GLN A 206 5.95 -18.73 -6.98
N ALA A 207 4.77 -19.03 -7.53
CA ALA A 207 3.58 -18.19 -7.36
C ALA A 207 3.20 -18.05 -5.87
N ARG A 208 3.26 -19.14 -5.12
CA ARG A 208 3.00 -19.12 -3.67
C ARG A 208 4.01 -18.27 -2.89
N ALA A 209 5.27 -18.30 -3.28
CA ALA A 209 6.30 -17.45 -2.66
C ALA A 209 6.00 -15.95 -2.94
N GLU A 210 5.67 -15.61 -4.18
CA GLU A 210 5.31 -14.25 -4.58
C GLU A 210 4.09 -13.73 -3.79
N VAL A 211 3.06 -14.55 -3.62
CA VAL A 211 1.87 -14.20 -2.79
C VAL A 211 2.25 -13.98 -1.33
N THR A 212 3.07 -14.87 -0.78
CA THR A 212 3.50 -14.78 0.62
C THR A 212 4.32 -13.51 0.87
N ASP A 213 5.26 -13.20 -0.01
CA ASP A 213 6.11 -12.01 0.11
C ASP A 213 5.29 -10.73 -0.01
N ALA A 214 4.37 -10.70 -0.97
CA ALA A 214 3.48 -9.56 -1.17
C ALA A 214 2.53 -9.36 0.02
N LYS A 215 2.00 -10.46 0.60
CA LYS A 215 1.18 -10.40 1.82
C LYS A 215 1.96 -9.87 3.01
N ASN A 216 3.15 -10.37 3.25
CA ASN A 216 3.99 -9.91 4.35
C ASN A 216 4.31 -8.41 4.23
N ALA A 217 4.57 -7.93 3.02
CA ALA A 217 4.80 -6.52 2.76
C ALA A 217 3.54 -5.68 3.05
N TYR A 218 2.37 -6.17 2.67
CA TYR A 218 1.09 -5.51 2.94
C TYR A 218 0.78 -5.45 4.44
N ASP A 219 0.92 -6.56 5.15
CA ASP A 219 0.67 -6.64 6.59
C ASP A 219 1.64 -5.71 7.36
N ALA A 220 2.91 -5.68 6.98
CA ALA A 220 3.90 -4.79 7.58
C ALA A 220 3.59 -3.31 7.33
N ALA A 221 3.16 -2.97 6.11
CA ALA A 221 2.77 -1.61 5.77
C ALA A 221 1.50 -1.16 6.51
N THR A 222 0.53 -2.06 6.70
CA THR A 222 -0.68 -1.81 7.51
C THR A 222 -0.32 -1.50 8.95
N ALA A 223 0.48 -2.36 9.57
CA ALA A 223 0.89 -2.19 10.97
C ALA A 223 1.68 -0.87 11.20
N GLU A 224 2.49 -0.46 10.23
CA GLU A 224 3.24 0.79 10.35
C GLU A 224 2.33 2.02 10.24
N VAL A 225 1.34 2.01 9.35
CA VAL A 225 0.32 3.09 9.26
C VAL A 225 -0.46 3.21 10.57
N GLU A 226 -0.93 2.10 11.14
CA GLU A 226 -1.65 2.09 12.42
C GLU A 226 -0.80 2.65 13.56
N LYS A 227 0.45 2.18 13.67
CA LYS A 227 1.40 2.64 14.67
C LYS A 227 1.67 4.14 14.58
N LEU A 228 1.90 4.66 13.38
CA LEU A 228 2.18 6.08 13.15
C LEU A 228 0.95 6.95 13.46
N ASN A 229 -0.25 6.50 13.10
CA ASN A 229 -1.49 7.19 13.47
C ASN A 229 -1.65 7.28 15.01
N GLN A 230 -1.36 6.19 15.73
CA GLN A 230 -1.43 6.20 17.18
C GLN A 230 -0.39 7.16 17.80
N GLN A 231 0.85 7.15 17.30
CA GLN A 231 1.89 8.06 17.78
C GLN A 231 1.54 9.53 17.54
N ILE A 232 0.93 9.85 16.40
CA ILE A 232 0.44 11.20 16.09
C ILE A 232 -0.69 11.58 17.04
N ALA A 233 -1.64 10.70 17.31
CA ALA A 233 -2.75 10.96 18.23
C ALA A 233 -2.24 11.20 19.64
N ASP A 234 -1.33 10.36 20.13
CA ASP A 234 -0.72 10.50 21.47
C ASP A 234 0.06 11.80 21.60
N LEU A 235 0.82 12.18 20.58
CA LEU A 235 1.56 13.44 20.57
C LEU A 235 0.61 14.64 20.58
N LYS A 236 -0.39 14.65 19.70
CA LYS A 236 -1.39 15.73 19.59
C LYS A 236 -2.18 15.92 20.87
N SER A 237 -2.52 14.84 21.59
CA SER A 237 -3.24 14.91 22.86
C SER A 237 -2.47 15.70 23.94
N ASN A 238 -1.14 15.79 23.78
CA ASN A 238 -0.23 16.48 24.70
C ASN A 238 0.25 17.84 24.18
N MET A 239 -0.24 18.30 23.01
CA MET A 239 0.14 19.58 22.41
C MET A 239 -0.94 20.65 22.66
N THR A 240 -0.50 21.87 22.91
CA THR A 240 -1.38 23.03 22.78
C THR A 240 -1.56 23.33 21.29
N VAL A 241 -2.77 23.56 20.85
CA VAL A 241 -3.11 23.82 19.45
C VAL A 241 -3.79 25.18 19.28
N ASP A 242 -3.54 25.84 18.15
CA ASP A 242 -4.30 27.03 17.78
C ASP A 242 -5.70 26.63 17.32
N GLN A 243 -6.66 26.78 18.22
CA GLN A 243 -8.06 26.46 17.97
C GLN A 243 -8.67 27.31 16.85
N ASN A 244 -8.12 28.51 16.57
CA ASN A 244 -8.62 29.32 15.46
C ASN A 244 -8.35 28.67 14.10
N VAL A 245 -7.21 28.01 13.92
CA VAL A 245 -6.88 27.27 12.68
C VAL A 245 -7.72 26.00 12.59
N ILE A 246 -7.80 25.22 13.67
CA ILE A 246 -8.55 23.95 13.69
C ILE A 246 -10.05 24.18 13.44
N SER A 247 -10.64 25.17 14.08
CA SER A 247 -12.07 25.47 13.96
C SER A 247 -12.48 25.98 12.58
N GLN A 248 -11.53 26.49 11.79
CA GLN A 248 -11.78 26.89 10.41
C GLN A 248 -11.80 25.71 9.44
N GLY A 249 -11.20 24.58 9.80
CA GLY A 249 -11.22 23.33 9.04
C GLY A 249 -10.87 23.50 7.56
N MET A 250 -11.64 22.80 6.71
CA MET A 250 -11.49 22.89 5.25
C MET A 250 -11.65 24.32 4.73
N LEU A 251 -12.55 25.10 5.30
CA LEU A 251 -12.76 26.50 4.89
C LEU A 251 -11.50 27.34 5.11
N GLY A 252 -10.86 27.20 6.26
CA GLY A 252 -9.59 27.88 6.54
C GLY A 252 -8.47 27.45 5.60
N PHE A 253 -8.39 26.16 5.28
CA PHE A 253 -7.42 25.64 4.33
C PHE A 253 -7.64 26.19 2.91
N MET A 254 -8.88 26.26 2.43
CA MET A 254 -9.20 26.86 1.13
C MET A 254 -8.84 28.35 1.09
N ASN A 255 -9.11 29.10 2.17
CA ASN A 255 -8.71 30.50 2.29
C ASN A 255 -7.19 30.67 2.29
N TYR A 256 -6.45 29.79 2.94
CA TYR A 256 -4.98 29.78 2.88
C TYR A 256 -4.47 29.65 1.45
N ILE A 257 -5.11 28.84 0.60
CA ILE A 257 -4.76 28.73 -0.82
C ILE A 257 -5.12 30.03 -1.57
N ILE A 258 -6.28 30.63 -1.31
CA ILE A 258 -6.71 31.88 -1.94
C ILE A 258 -5.72 33.02 -1.66
N ASP A 259 -5.25 33.13 -0.42
CA ASP A 259 -4.40 34.23 0.04
C ASP A 259 -2.91 34.00 -0.28
N GLY A 260 -2.47 32.76 -0.37
CA GLY A 260 -1.07 32.41 -0.57
C GLY A 260 -0.52 32.84 -1.94
N SER A 261 0.61 33.54 -1.97
CA SER A 261 1.23 34.02 -3.22
C SER A 261 1.83 32.92 -4.09
N GLN A 262 2.08 31.76 -3.52
CA GLN A 262 2.66 30.58 -4.17
C GLN A 262 1.69 29.81 -5.07
N PHE A 263 0.38 30.06 -4.96
CA PHE A 263 -0.65 29.34 -5.70
C PHE A 263 -1.00 30.02 -7.02
N THR A 264 -1.32 29.21 -8.02
CA THR A 264 -1.71 29.65 -9.36
C THR A 264 -3.08 30.33 -9.35
N ALA A 265 -3.37 31.09 -10.39
CA ALA A 265 -4.69 31.73 -10.56
C ALA A 265 -5.83 30.68 -10.65
N THR A 266 -5.57 29.52 -11.27
CA THR A 266 -6.52 28.40 -11.38
C THR A 266 -6.80 27.80 -9.99
N GLN A 267 -5.76 27.44 -9.23
CA GLN A 267 -5.90 26.91 -7.89
C GLN A 267 -6.69 27.86 -6.97
N LYS A 268 -6.38 29.16 -7.03
CA LYS A 268 -7.12 30.19 -6.27
C LYS A 268 -8.57 30.32 -6.71
N LYS A 269 -8.85 30.18 -8.02
CA LYS A 269 -10.22 30.18 -8.54
C LYS A 269 -10.98 28.96 -7.99
N ASN A 270 -10.42 27.76 -8.12
CA ASN A 270 -11.04 26.52 -7.66
C ASN A 270 -11.23 26.52 -6.14
N ALA A 271 -10.28 27.10 -5.37
CA ALA A 271 -10.43 27.29 -3.93
C ALA A 271 -11.58 28.25 -3.59
N ARG A 272 -11.80 29.35 -4.35
CA ARG A 272 -12.95 30.25 -4.14
C ARG A 272 -14.28 29.57 -4.45
N GLU A 273 -14.33 28.73 -5.48
CA GLU A 273 -15.51 27.92 -5.78
C GLU A 273 -15.79 26.94 -4.65
N ALA A 274 -14.74 26.26 -4.14
CA ALA A 274 -14.85 25.42 -2.95
C ALA A 274 -15.38 26.19 -1.73
N VAL A 275 -14.84 27.36 -1.43
CA VAL A 275 -15.32 28.24 -0.35
C VAL A 275 -16.79 28.61 -0.53
N SER A 276 -17.19 28.94 -1.77
CA SER A 276 -18.57 29.28 -2.09
C SER A 276 -19.53 28.12 -1.82
N MET A 277 -19.11 26.90 -2.16
CA MET A 277 -19.87 25.68 -1.84
C MET A 277 -19.91 25.42 -0.32
N LEU A 278 -18.77 25.45 0.35
CA LEU A 278 -18.63 25.18 1.78
C LEU A 278 -19.39 26.18 2.67
N THR A 279 -19.65 27.38 2.19
CA THR A 279 -20.43 28.40 2.88
C THR A 279 -21.90 28.46 2.47
N GLY A 280 -22.29 27.66 1.47
CA GLY A 280 -23.63 27.72 0.88
C GLY A 280 -23.91 29.03 0.15
N ALA A 281 -22.88 29.76 -0.29
CA ALA A 281 -23.03 31.02 -1.01
C ALA A 281 -23.45 30.85 -2.48
N ALA A 282 -23.14 29.70 -3.09
CA ALA A 282 -23.57 29.33 -4.44
C ALA A 282 -24.10 27.90 -4.46
N ASP A 283 -25.13 27.67 -5.29
CA ASP A 283 -25.73 26.37 -5.59
C ASP A 283 -26.05 25.52 -4.34
N LYS A 284 -26.55 26.20 -3.31
CA LYS A 284 -26.88 25.61 -2.02
C LYS A 284 -27.98 24.57 -2.17
N ALA A 285 -27.64 23.30 -1.87
CA ALA A 285 -28.60 22.22 -1.86
C ALA A 285 -29.68 22.44 -0.77
N GLU A 286 -30.92 21.98 -0.99
CA GLU A 286 -32.03 22.12 -0.05
C GLU A 286 -31.76 21.50 1.32
N TRP A 287 -30.97 20.42 1.34
CA TRP A 287 -30.59 19.68 2.54
C TRP A 287 -29.38 20.28 3.29
N TYR A 288 -28.67 21.26 2.72
CA TYR A 288 -27.41 21.79 3.24
C TYR A 288 -27.47 22.19 4.70
N ASP A 289 -28.41 23.08 5.10
CA ASP A 289 -28.52 23.58 6.49
C ASP A 289 -28.89 22.49 7.50
N GLN A 290 -29.48 21.38 7.01
CA GLN A 290 -29.91 20.28 7.86
C GLN A 290 -28.75 19.36 8.21
N TYR A 291 -27.85 19.09 7.27
CA TYR A 291 -26.86 18.02 7.40
C TYR A 291 -25.40 18.51 7.44
N VAL A 292 -25.11 19.71 6.92
CA VAL A 292 -23.76 20.26 7.00
C VAL A 292 -23.48 20.76 8.41
N ASP A 293 -22.42 20.25 9.00
CA ASP A 293 -21.94 20.69 10.31
C ASP A 293 -20.87 21.76 10.13
N HIS A 294 -21.14 22.96 10.66
CA HIS A 294 -20.20 24.07 10.61
C HIS A 294 -19.20 24.07 11.78
N ASP A 295 -19.34 23.14 12.73
CA ASP A 295 -18.29 22.90 13.72
C ASP A 295 -17.19 22.01 13.13
N MET A 296 -16.31 22.65 12.39
CA MET A 296 -15.19 21.98 11.72
C MET A 296 -14.10 21.51 12.69
N SER A 297 -14.23 21.77 13.99
CA SER A 297 -13.34 21.25 15.03
C SER A 297 -13.72 19.84 15.49
N ARG A 298 -14.93 19.37 15.14
CA ARG A 298 -15.38 18.01 15.48
C ARG A 298 -14.61 16.98 14.64
N ASP A 299 -13.95 16.05 15.30
CA ASP A 299 -13.00 15.09 14.68
C ASP A 299 -13.64 14.25 13.57
N THR A 300 -14.93 13.93 13.66
CA THR A 300 -15.63 13.14 12.63
C THR A 300 -16.29 14.00 11.54
N ASN A 301 -16.23 15.34 11.65
CA ASN A 301 -16.81 16.22 10.64
C ASN A 301 -16.02 16.14 9.32
N PRO A 302 -16.64 15.85 8.17
CA PRO A 302 -15.96 15.74 6.88
C PRO A 302 -15.27 17.05 6.44
N LEU A 303 -15.63 18.18 7.04
CA LEU A 303 -15.02 19.49 6.83
C LEU A 303 -13.84 19.74 7.78
N SER A 304 -13.55 18.86 8.73
CA SER A 304 -12.40 19.02 9.63
C SER A 304 -11.08 18.73 8.89
N LEU A 305 -10.00 19.36 9.34
CA LEU A 305 -8.66 19.11 8.79
C LEU A 305 -8.22 17.66 8.97
N GLU A 306 -8.63 17.04 10.06
CA GLU A 306 -8.31 15.63 10.35
C GLU A 306 -8.99 14.69 9.36
N GLN A 307 -10.29 14.90 9.08
CA GLN A 307 -11.00 14.07 8.11
C GLN A 307 -10.52 14.31 6.67
N MET A 308 -10.13 15.54 6.34
CA MET A 308 -9.43 15.79 5.07
C MET A 308 -8.17 14.91 4.94
N ARG A 309 -7.35 14.84 6.00
CA ARG A 309 -6.13 14.05 6.01
C ARG A 309 -6.43 12.55 5.94
N ASN A 310 -7.41 12.08 6.70
CA ASN A 310 -7.83 10.68 6.71
C ASN A 310 -8.31 10.24 5.31
N ALA A 311 -9.11 11.06 4.65
CA ALA A 311 -9.60 10.80 3.30
C ALA A 311 -8.46 10.59 2.28
N LEU A 312 -7.37 11.37 2.38
CA LEU A 312 -6.24 11.27 1.46
C LEU A 312 -5.48 9.92 1.54
N THR A 313 -5.71 9.11 2.58
CA THR A 313 -5.10 7.78 2.70
C THR A 313 -5.53 6.86 1.57
N TYR A 314 -6.75 7.04 1.06
CA TYR A 314 -7.30 6.20 -0.01
C TYR A 314 -6.77 6.54 -1.41
N LEU A 315 -6.25 7.77 -1.63
CA LEU A 315 -5.89 8.22 -2.98
C LEU A 315 -4.67 7.49 -3.59
N ASP A 316 -3.75 7.00 -2.77
CA ASP A 316 -2.62 6.23 -3.29
C ASP A 316 -3.09 4.88 -3.84
N THR A 317 -3.98 4.19 -3.12
CA THR A 317 -4.61 2.95 -3.61
C THR A 317 -5.42 3.23 -4.87
N GLN A 318 -6.23 4.30 -4.90
CA GLN A 318 -6.96 4.74 -6.09
C GLN A 318 -6.05 4.88 -7.32
N ASN A 319 -4.95 5.61 -7.18
CA ASN A 319 -4.01 5.85 -8.27
C ASN A 319 -3.19 4.61 -8.64
N ASN A 320 -2.89 3.73 -7.69
CA ASN A 320 -2.26 2.46 -7.97
C ASN A 320 -3.18 1.51 -8.77
N LEU A 321 -4.49 1.46 -8.44
CA LEU A 321 -5.49 0.71 -9.21
C LEU A 321 -5.62 1.25 -10.63
N ARG A 322 -5.65 2.57 -10.80
CA ARG A 322 -5.67 3.19 -12.12
C ARG A 322 -4.43 2.82 -12.93
N LYS A 323 -3.25 2.93 -12.34
CA LYS A 323 -1.98 2.55 -12.96
C LYS A 323 -1.96 1.07 -13.36
N ALA A 324 -2.47 0.18 -12.51
CA ALA A 324 -2.59 -1.24 -12.81
C ALA A 324 -3.51 -1.52 -14.01
N ASN A 325 -4.48 -0.62 -14.26
CA ASN A 325 -5.36 -0.66 -15.43
C ASN A 325 -4.85 0.19 -16.62
N GLY A 326 -3.60 0.64 -16.60
CA GLY A 326 -3.00 1.43 -17.67
C GLY A 326 -3.50 2.89 -17.75
N GLN A 327 -4.16 3.39 -16.69
CA GLN A 327 -4.68 4.74 -16.64
C GLN A 327 -3.74 5.70 -15.90
N SER A 328 -3.82 6.98 -16.25
CA SER A 328 -3.07 8.04 -15.56
C SER A 328 -3.55 8.22 -14.11
N ALA A 329 -2.63 8.61 -13.24
CA ALA A 329 -2.97 9.02 -11.88
C ALA A 329 -3.85 10.28 -11.90
N LEU A 330 -4.83 10.34 -11.01
CA LEU A 330 -5.67 11.51 -10.81
C LEU A 330 -4.95 12.55 -9.96
N SER A 331 -5.17 13.81 -10.29
CA SER A 331 -4.83 14.95 -9.45
C SER A 331 -5.96 15.24 -8.46
N VAL A 332 -5.65 15.90 -7.34
CA VAL A 332 -6.66 16.37 -6.39
C VAL A 332 -7.29 17.66 -6.91
N SER A 333 -8.61 17.71 -6.90
CA SER A 333 -9.42 18.90 -7.16
C SER A 333 -9.89 19.53 -5.85
N LEU A 334 -9.64 20.81 -5.67
CA LEU A 334 -10.14 21.57 -4.52
C LEU A 334 -11.67 21.65 -4.51
N ARG A 335 -12.28 21.87 -5.66
CA ARG A 335 -13.73 21.94 -5.81
C ARG A 335 -14.38 20.58 -5.52
N MET A 336 -13.85 19.49 -6.10
CA MET A 336 -14.38 18.15 -5.85
C MET A 336 -14.14 17.69 -4.40
N THR A 337 -13.06 18.12 -3.76
CA THR A 337 -12.82 17.85 -2.33
C THR A 337 -13.90 18.50 -1.46
N ALA A 338 -14.28 19.74 -1.76
CA ALA A 338 -15.39 20.41 -1.07
C ALA A 338 -16.74 19.73 -1.38
N ALA A 339 -16.97 19.34 -2.64
CA ALA A 339 -18.15 18.60 -3.05
C ALA A 339 -18.28 17.28 -2.29
N ALA A 340 -17.24 16.46 -2.27
CA ALA A 340 -17.21 15.20 -1.55
C ALA A 340 -17.51 15.38 -0.05
N ALA A 341 -16.96 16.42 0.60
CA ALA A 341 -17.21 16.68 2.01
C ALA A 341 -18.68 17.08 2.30
N LEU A 342 -19.30 17.86 1.41
CA LEU A 342 -20.71 18.17 1.49
C LEU A 342 -21.58 16.92 1.24
N ASN A 343 -21.22 16.11 0.26
CA ASN A 343 -21.92 14.86 -0.05
C ASN A 343 -21.78 13.84 1.08
N VAL A 344 -20.63 13.75 1.77
CA VAL A 344 -20.47 12.98 3.02
C VAL A 344 -21.47 13.47 4.09
N SER A 345 -21.62 14.77 4.26
CA SER A 345 -22.58 15.34 5.23
C SER A 345 -24.02 14.90 4.94
N TYR A 346 -24.40 14.76 3.68
CA TYR A 346 -25.70 14.22 3.29
C TYR A 346 -25.76 12.70 3.48
N SER A 347 -24.85 11.97 2.86
CA SER A 347 -24.91 10.50 2.72
C SER A 347 -24.75 9.76 4.03
N SER A 348 -24.08 10.36 5.01
CA SER A 348 -23.99 9.84 6.38
C SER A 348 -25.31 9.95 7.17
N ASN A 349 -26.15 10.91 6.83
CA ASN A 349 -27.49 11.07 7.42
C ASN A 349 -28.57 10.32 6.62
N ILE A 350 -28.43 10.34 5.28
CA ILE A 350 -29.37 9.67 4.36
C ILE A 350 -28.57 8.81 3.40
N TRP A 351 -28.57 7.50 3.63
CA TRP A 351 -27.81 6.58 2.81
C TRP A 351 -28.19 6.67 1.33
N GLY A 352 -27.27 7.14 0.51
CA GLY A 352 -27.39 7.30 -0.92
C GLY A 352 -26.70 8.55 -1.45
N HIS A 353 -26.60 8.66 -2.75
CA HIS A 353 -26.05 9.83 -3.42
C HIS A 353 -26.93 11.05 -3.22
N SER A 354 -26.34 12.21 -2.94
CA SER A 354 -27.06 13.47 -2.72
C SER A 354 -27.73 14.02 -3.98
N GLY A 355 -27.21 13.64 -5.15
CA GLY A 355 -27.59 14.20 -6.44
C GLY A 355 -27.07 15.64 -6.68
N CYS A 356 -26.21 16.15 -5.79
CA CYS A 356 -25.68 17.51 -5.82
C CYS A 356 -24.15 17.50 -5.79
N TYR A 357 -23.55 18.60 -6.25
CA TYR A 357 -22.12 18.91 -6.10
C TYR A 357 -21.11 17.99 -6.82
N TRP A 358 -21.51 17.05 -7.63
CA TRP A 358 -20.61 16.18 -8.39
C TRP A 358 -20.64 16.47 -9.91
N ASP A 359 -19.60 16.05 -10.65
CA ASP A 359 -19.50 16.28 -12.11
C ASP A 359 -19.66 15.01 -12.94
N ASN A 360 -18.59 14.19 -12.94
CA ASN A 360 -18.49 13.04 -13.86
C ASN A 360 -18.97 11.74 -13.23
N GLY A 361 -18.82 11.59 -11.93
CA GLY A 361 -19.26 10.41 -11.19
C GLY A 361 -18.94 10.54 -9.70
N GLU A 362 -19.64 9.76 -8.90
CA GLU A 362 -19.44 9.69 -7.45
C GLU A 362 -19.39 8.22 -7.02
N ASN A 363 -18.40 7.85 -6.21
CA ASN A 363 -18.39 6.58 -5.51
C ASN A 363 -18.67 6.81 -4.03
N LEU A 364 -19.61 6.07 -3.48
CA LEU A 364 -20.04 6.15 -2.08
C LEU A 364 -19.74 4.82 -1.38
N ALA A 365 -19.00 4.89 -0.28
CA ALA A 365 -18.78 3.77 0.63
C ALA A 365 -19.19 4.16 2.05
N GLY A 366 -19.90 3.30 2.74
CA GLY A 366 -20.35 3.58 4.11
C GLY A 366 -20.56 2.32 4.93
N GLY A 367 -20.59 2.54 6.25
CA GLY A 367 -20.82 1.50 7.23
C GLY A 367 -19.54 0.69 7.50
N GLY A 368 -18.94 0.84 8.67
CA GLY A 368 -17.83 0.01 9.17
C GLY A 368 -18.22 -1.44 9.44
N GLY A 369 -19.05 -2.03 8.58
CA GLY A 369 -19.36 -3.45 8.58
C GLY A 369 -18.39 -4.18 7.69
N ALA A 370 -17.64 -5.14 8.25
CA ALA A 370 -16.97 -6.14 7.45
C ALA A 370 -17.99 -6.74 6.47
N TYR A 371 -17.78 -6.52 5.18
CA TYR A 371 -18.63 -7.16 4.16
C TYR A 371 -18.35 -8.66 4.21
N THR A 372 -19.33 -9.42 4.67
CA THR A 372 -19.22 -10.88 4.88
C THR A 372 -19.75 -11.69 3.69
N GLY A 373 -19.59 -11.19 2.49
CA GLY A 373 -20.16 -11.83 1.31
C GLY A 373 -19.15 -12.12 0.21
N GLY A 374 -18.40 -13.23 0.33
CA GLY A 374 -17.61 -13.79 -0.77
C GLY A 374 -16.39 -14.55 -0.28
N GLU A 375 -16.12 -15.72 -0.87
CA GLU A 375 -14.99 -16.61 -0.56
C GLU A 375 -13.61 -16.08 -1.06
N THR A 376 -13.51 -14.82 -1.49
CA THR A 376 -12.25 -14.23 -1.92
C THR A 376 -11.60 -13.49 -0.76
N GLU A 377 -10.36 -13.86 -0.42
CA GLU A 377 -9.52 -13.08 0.50
C GLU A 377 -9.40 -11.65 -0.04
N ASP A 378 -10.06 -10.71 0.63
CA ASP A 378 -9.97 -9.29 0.28
C ASP A 378 -8.63 -8.72 0.67
N THR A 379 -7.89 -8.26 -0.33
CA THR A 379 -6.52 -7.79 -0.19
C THR A 379 -6.37 -6.29 -0.23
N LEU A 380 -7.39 -5.59 -0.74
CA LEU A 380 -7.36 -4.13 -0.85
C LEU A 380 -7.95 -3.45 0.38
N GLY A 381 -8.76 -4.17 1.15
CA GLY A 381 -9.48 -3.63 2.29
C GLY A 381 -10.59 -2.65 1.91
N TRP A 382 -11.29 -2.17 2.93
CA TRP A 382 -12.32 -1.16 2.77
C TRP A 382 -11.70 0.18 2.29
N PRO A 383 -12.34 0.91 1.35
CA PRO A 383 -13.60 0.61 0.68
C PRO A 383 -13.44 -0.17 -0.64
N TYR A 384 -12.23 -0.48 -1.06
CA TYR A 384 -11.92 -0.99 -2.41
C TYR A 384 -12.35 -2.43 -2.66
N THR A 385 -12.58 -3.23 -1.62
CA THR A 385 -13.20 -4.56 -1.78
C THR A 385 -14.53 -4.46 -2.52
N GLY A 386 -15.43 -3.61 -2.05
CA GLY A 386 -16.73 -3.38 -2.68
C GLY A 386 -16.60 -2.59 -3.98
N LEU A 387 -15.96 -1.43 -3.90
CA LEU A 387 -15.93 -0.47 -5.01
C LEU A 387 -15.09 -0.94 -6.21
N TYR A 388 -14.13 -1.82 -6.00
CA TYR A 388 -13.24 -2.27 -7.08
C TYR A 388 -13.26 -3.79 -7.26
N THR A 389 -12.87 -4.58 -6.25
CA THR A 389 -12.62 -6.02 -6.43
C THR A 389 -13.88 -6.75 -6.88
N GLN A 390 -14.98 -6.59 -6.14
CA GLN A 390 -16.24 -7.30 -6.43
C GLN A 390 -16.88 -6.83 -7.72
N GLU A 391 -16.88 -5.53 -7.97
CA GLU A 391 -17.47 -4.98 -9.20
C GLU A 391 -16.62 -5.30 -10.44
N LYS A 392 -15.29 -5.35 -10.31
CA LYS A 392 -14.41 -5.84 -11.37
C LYS A 392 -14.70 -7.29 -11.72
N GLU A 393 -14.85 -8.16 -10.72
CA GLU A 393 -15.22 -9.57 -10.95
C GLU A 393 -16.57 -9.70 -11.67
N ALA A 394 -17.55 -8.89 -11.27
CA ALA A 394 -18.85 -8.86 -11.95
C ALA A 394 -18.70 -8.38 -13.40
N PHE A 395 -17.97 -7.28 -13.61
CA PHE A 395 -17.72 -6.75 -14.95
C PHE A 395 -16.99 -7.77 -15.83
N ASP A 396 -15.95 -8.43 -15.33
CA ASP A 396 -15.17 -9.42 -16.07
C ASP A 396 -16.02 -10.63 -16.50
N LYS A 397 -17.02 -11.04 -15.71
CA LYS A 397 -18.00 -12.07 -16.08
C LYS A 397 -18.87 -11.65 -17.27
N TYR A 398 -19.24 -10.36 -17.32
CA TYR A 398 -20.00 -9.79 -18.46
C TYR A 398 -19.10 -9.63 -19.68
N ALA A 399 -17.91 -9.08 -19.53
CA ALA A 399 -16.97 -8.82 -20.61
C ALA A 399 -16.50 -10.11 -21.30
N LYS A 400 -16.30 -11.22 -20.56
CA LYS A 400 -16.04 -12.56 -21.15
C LYS A 400 -17.11 -13.03 -22.14
N LYS A 401 -18.33 -12.55 -22.01
CA LYS A 401 -19.47 -12.91 -22.88
C LYS A 401 -19.76 -11.86 -23.94
N ASN A 402 -19.19 -10.67 -23.81
CA ASN A 402 -19.43 -9.55 -24.70
C ASN A 402 -18.16 -8.73 -24.89
N GLY A 403 -17.47 -8.92 -26.02
CA GLY A 403 -16.22 -8.24 -26.34
C GLY A 403 -16.37 -6.72 -26.52
N ASP A 404 -17.57 -6.20 -26.76
CA ASP A 404 -17.81 -4.76 -26.83
C ASP A 404 -17.63 -4.10 -25.47
N LEU A 405 -18.04 -4.76 -24.39
CA LEU A 405 -17.77 -4.31 -23.02
C LEU A 405 -16.27 -4.22 -22.73
N GLU A 406 -15.50 -5.21 -23.18
CA GLU A 406 -14.03 -5.20 -23.00
C GLU A 406 -13.38 -4.07 -23.78
N ASN A 407 -13.83 -3.83 -25.01
CA ASN A 407 -13.30 -2.75 -25.86
C ASN A 407 -13.56 -1.35 -25.28
N HIS A 408 -14.61 -1.20 -24.49
CA HIS A 408 -15.01 0.07 -23.87
C HIS A 408 -14.86 0.09 -22.35
N ARG A 409 -14.11 -0.85 -21.78
CA ARG A 409 -13.88 -1.01 -20.34
C ARG A 409 -13.53 0.31 -19.64
N TYR A 410 -12.77 1.15 -20.30
CA TYR A 410 -12.24 2.41 -19.75
C TYR A 410 -13.04 3.66 -20.17
N ASP A 411 -14.24 3.46 -20.67
CA ASP A 411 -15.20 4.51 -21.05
C ASP A 411 -16.52 4.31 -20.29
N SER A 412 -16.55 4.80 -19.05
CA SER A 412 -17.71 4.68 -18.17
C SER A 412 -18.97 5.28 -18.78
N ASN A 413 -18.82 6.35 -19.56
CA ASN A 413 -19.91 7.02 -20.26
C ASN A 413 -20.50 6.14 -21.37
N TYR A 414 -19.65 5.43 -22.14
CA TYR A 414 -20.11 4.49 -23.14
C TYR A 414 -20.90 3.34 -22.47
N ILE A 415 -20.32 2.74 -21.43
CA ILE A 415 -20.97 1.64 -20.69
C ILE A 415 -22.32 2.09 -20.11
N SER A 416 -22.37 3.27 -19.49
CA SER A 416 -23.59 3.82 -18.90
C SER A 416 -24.71 4.02 -19.94
N ARG A 417 -24.36 4.43 -21.16
CA ARG A 417 -25.34 4.67 -22.24
C ARG A 417 -25.83 3.38 -22.91
N HIS A 418 -24.94 2.39 -23.08
CA HIS A 418 -25.25 1.21 -23.89
C HIS A 418 -25.55 -0.03 -23.04
N TYR A 419 -25.07 -0.07 -21.76
CA TYR A 419 -25.16 -1.21 -20.87
C TYR A 419 -25.59 -0.77 -19.46
N LYS A 420 -26.70 -0.08 -19.36
CA LYS A 420 -27.19 0.58 -18.13
C LYS A 420 -27.22 -0.34 -16.89
N SER A 421 -27.66 -1.59 -17.04
CA SER A 421 -27.71 -2.53 -15.91
C SER A 421 -26.32 -2.90 -15.41
N ILE A 422 -25.34 -3.03 -16.32
CA ILE A 422 -23.95 -3.33 -15.96
C ILE A 422 -23.31 -2.10 -15.32
N SER A 423 -23.57 -0.91 -15.86
CA SER A 423 -23.13 0.35 -15.25
C SER A 423 -23.70 0.54 -13.84
N GLN A 424 -24.92 0.10 -13.58
CA GLN A 424 -25.50 0.17 -12.23
C GLN A 424 -24.91 -0.84 -11.25
N GLU A 425 -24.47 -2.00 -11.74
CA GLU A 425 -23.86 -3.05 -10.91
C GLU A 425 -22.36 -2.84 -10.70
N CYS A 426 -21.67 -2.24 -11.68
CA CYS A 426 -20.21 -2.09 -11.69
C CYS A 426 -19.77 -0.61 -11.74
N GLY A 427 -20.63 0.30 -11.34
CA GLY A 427 -20.44 1.74 -11.54
C GLY A 427 -19.23 2.29 -10.79
N HIS A 428 -18.98 1.81 -9.60
CA HIS A 428 -17.83 2.26 -8.81
C HIS A 428 -16.52 1.83 -9.47
N TYR A 429 -16.41 0.57 -9.88
CA TYR A 429 -15.25 0.07 -10.62
C TYR A 429 -15.02 0.89 -11.90
N LEU A 430 -16.08 1.14 -12.68
CA LEU A 430 -15.99 1.91 -13.91
C LEU A 430 -15.54 3.35 -13.68
N ASN A 431 -16.00 4.02 -12.62
CA ASN A 431 -15.53 5.36 -12.25
C ASN A 431 -14.03 5.35 -11.85
N ILE A 432 -13.59 4.32 -11.13
CA ILE A 432 -12.18 4.20 -10.72
C ILE A 432 -11.24 4.13 -11.94
N ILE A 433 -11.62 3.38 -12.98
CA ILE A 433 -10.75 3.10 -14.12
C ILE A 433 -11.05 3.96 -15.36
N ASP A 434 -12.00 4.88 -15.30
CA ASP A 434 -12.39 5.72 -16.43
C ASP A 434 -11.22 6.54 -16.99
N ALA A 435 -10.96 6.40 -18.29
CA ALA A 435 -9.85 7.08 -18.96
C ALA A 435 -10.08 8.60 -19.12
N GLY A 436 -11.35 9.03 -19.10
CA GLY A 436 -11.73 10.44 -19.25
C GLY A 436 -11.56 11.25 -17.95
N THR A 437 -11.41 10.60 -16.81
CA THR A 437 -11.29 11.28 -15.53
C THR A 437 -9.88 11.85 -15.32
N GLN A 438 -9.77 13.11 -14.92
CA GLN A 438 -8.53 13.86 -14.75
C GLN A 438 -8.26 14.20 -13.27
N ALA A 439 -9.30 14.48 -12.51
CA ALA A 439 -9.18 14.93 -11.13
C ALA A 439 -10.20 14.24 -10.21
N ILE A 440 -9.90 14.27 -8.92
CA ILE A 440 -10.70 13.63 -7.89
C ILE A 440 -10.75 14.52 -6.64
N GLY A 441 -11.90 14.57 -6.00
CA GLY A 441 -12.04 14.99 -4.62
C GLY A 441 -12.42 13.80 -3.76
N ILE A 442 -11.99 13.82 -2.52
CA ILE A 442 -12.32 12.78 -1.56
C ILE A 442 -12.62 13.38 -0.20
N ALA A 443 -13.59 12.81 0.47
CA ALA A 443 -13.89 13.11 1.87
C ALA A 443 -14.35 11.87 2.61
N THR A 444 -14.12 11.85 3.91
CA THR A 444 -14.63 10.82 4.82
C THR A 444 -15.14 11.50 6.10
N GLY A 445 -15.98 10.81 6.84
CA GLY A 445 -16.49 11.30 8.12
C GLY A 445 -17.99 11.14 8.26
N SER A 446 -18.56 11.90 9.20
CA SER A 446 -19.99 11.92 9.50
C SER A 446 -20.54 13.35 9.54
N GLY A 447 -21.73 13.54 8.96
CA GLY A 447 -22.42 14.80 8.97
C GLY A 447 -23.00 15.18 10.34
N LYS A 448 -23.76 16.26 10.36
CA LYS A 448 -24.47 16.73 11.54
C LYS A 448 -25.54 15.70 11.96
N ASN A 449 -25.67 15.44 13.22
CA ASN A 449 -26.68 14.55 13.81
C ASN A 449 -26.48 13.03 13.59
N THR A 450 -25.33 12.58 13.15
CA THR A 450 -25.05 11.16 12.96
C THR A 450 -23.59 10.84 13.29
N ASP A 451 -23.34 9.60 13.71
CA ASP A 451 -22.00 9.03 13.86
C ASP A 451 -21.69 8.00 12.75
N SER A 452 -22.59 7.88 11.76
CA SER A 452 -22.38 6.98 10.62
C SER A 452 -21.33 7.58 9.70
N GLU A 453 -20.16 6.95 9.64
CA GLU A 453 -19.10 7.38 8.76
C GLU A 453 -19.32 6.86 7.33
N VAL A 454 -19.08 7.73 6.37
CA VAL A 454 -19.06 7.40 4.94
C VAL A 454 -17.82 8.01 4.28
N THR A 455 -17.42 7.41 3.17
CA THR A 455 -16.36 7.96 2.30
C THR A 455 -16.93 8.17 0.91
N ILE A 456 -16.67 9.33 0.34
CA ILE A 456 -17.10 9.71 -1.00
C ILE A 456 -15.89 10.10 -1.84
N PHE A 457 -15.91 9.64 -3.09
CA PHE A 457 -14.97 9.98 -4.14
C PHE A 457 -15.76 10.67 -5.25
N ASP A 458 -15.54 11.95 -5.45
CA ASP A 458 -16.13 12.72 -6.54
C ASP A 458 -15.12 12.95 -7.66
N TYR A 459 -15.50 12.60 -8.88
CA TYR A 459 -14.62 12.60 -10.04
C TYR A 459 -14.93 13.76 -10.99
N SER A 460 -13.88 14.33 -11.60
CA SER A 460 -14.00 15.35 -12.64
C SER A 460 -13.19 14.98 -13.87
N SER A 461 -13.77 15.25 -15.04
CA SER A 461 -13.13 15.09 -16.35
C SER A 461 -12.43 16.36 -16.86
N PHE A 462 -12.39 17.42 -16.07
CA PHE A 462 -11.83 18.70 -16.48
C PHE A 462 -10.38 18.88 -16.00
N ASP A 463 -9.45 19.08 -16.94
CA ASP A 463 -8.04 19.39 -16.64
C ASP A 463 -7.90 20.63 -15.74
N SER A 464 -8.80 21.62 -15.86
CA SER A 464 -8.80 22.82 -15.04
C SER A 464 -9.06 22.57 -13.56
N GLU A 465 -9.48 21.37 -13.21
CA GLU A 465 -9.72 20.92 -11.83
C GLU A 465 -8.60 20.03 -11.27
N ALA A 466 -7.58 19.75 -12.05
CA ALA A 466 -6.38 19.05 -11.61
C ALA A 466 -5.44 20.03 -10.87
N ASP A 467 -5.78 20.38 -9.62
CA ASP A 467 -5.10 21.44 -8.87
C ASP A 467 -3.73 21.04 -8.35
N PHE A 468 -3.61 19.81 -7.84
CA PHE A 468 -2.39 19.27 -7.22
C PHE A 468 -2.24 17.79 -7.49
N THR A 469 -1.01 17.31 -7.59
CA THR A 469 -0.77 15.87 -7.42
C THR A 469 -1.14 15.45 -5.99
N VAL A 470 -1.43 14.17 -5.78
CA VAL A 470 -1.76 13.64 -4.44
C VAL A 470 -0.64 13.95 -3.43
N SER A 471 0.63 13.80 -3.84
CA SER A 471 1.78 14.09 -2.98
C SER A 471 1.89 15.56 -2.60
N GLU A 472 1.71 16.47 -3.56
CA GLU A 472 1.71 17.91 -3.30
C GLU A 472 0.57 18.31 -2.36
N PHE A 473 -0.62 17.79 -2.58
CA PHE A 473 -1.78 18.11 -1.75
C PHE A 473 -1.62 17.59 -0.31
N LYS A 474 -1.13 16.34 -0.14
CA LYS A 474 -0.81 15.78 1.18
C LYS A 474 0.20 16.66 1.92
N LYS A 475 1.26 17.05 1.24
CA LYS A 475 2.26 17.93 1.84
C LYS A 475 1.66 19.28 2.22
N LEU A 476 0.90 19.89 1.33
CA LEU A 476 0.28 21.21 1.56
C LEU A 476 -0.68 21.19 2.74
N LEU A 477 -1.54 20.17 2.83
CA LEU A 477 -2.47 20.02 3.93
C LEU A 477 -1.74 19.78 5.26
N ASN A 478 -0.73 18.95 5.27
CA ASN A 478 0.08 18.71 6.46
C ASN A 478 0.79 19.98 6.91
N ASP A 479 1.41 20.74 6.00
CA ASP A 479 2.06 22.02 6.32
C ASP A 479 1.06 23.03 6.93
N TYR A 480 -0.20 23.05 6.43
CA TYR A 480 -1.25 23.89 6.97
C TYR A 480 -1.69 23.44 8.37
N ILE A 481 -1.91 22.14 8.58
CA ILE A 481 -2.24 21.57 9.89
C ILE A 481 -1.10 21.84 10.88
N ASP A 482 0.14 21.67 10.45
CA ASP A 482 1.32 21.96 11.27
C ASP A 482 1.34 23.41 11.74
N SER A 483 0.80 24.34 10.95
CA SER A 483 0.72 25.74 11.37
C SER A 483 -0.11 25.93 12.65
N ALA A 484 -1.18 25.15 12.85
CA ALA A 484 -2.01 25.18 14.06
C ALA A 484 -1.26 24.65 15.29
N TYR A 485 -0.54 23.56 15.15
CA TYR A 485 0.28 22.98 16.22
C TYR A 485 1.55 23.81 16.44
N ASN A 486 2.05 24.44 15.36
CA ASN A 486 3.21 25.34 15.42
C ASN A 486 2.93 26.65 16.19
N ALA A 487 1.70 27.09 16.29
CA ALA A 487 1.36 28.26 17.09
C ALA A 487 1.38 27.98 18.61
N GLY A 488 1.04 26.77 19.05
CA GLY A 488 0.84 26.46 20.47
C GLY A 488 1.83 25.46 21.11
N GLY A 489 2.39 24.51 20.34
CA GLY A 489 3.28 23.48 20.86
C GLY A 489 4.73 23.94 21.09
N THR A 490 5.52 23.14 21.81
CA THR A 490 6.96 23.36 21.92
C THR A 490 7.67 23.06 20.60
N GLN A 491 8.86 23.61 20.37
CA GLN A 491 9.61 23.36 19.13
C GLN A 491 9.89 21.86 18.93
N GLU A 492 10.21 21.16 20.00
CA GLU A 492 10.44 19.73 20.02
C GLU A 492 9.20 18.93 19.58
N GLN A 493 8.01 19.25 20.13
CA GLN A 493 6.74 18.62 19.75
C GLN A 493 6.39 18.86 18.28
N LYS A 494 6.64 20.07 17.78
CA LYS A 494 6.36 20.46 16.38
C LYS A 494 7.19 19.67 15.38
N GLU A 495 8.47 19.50 15.64
CA GLU A 495 9.34 18.73 14.76
C GLU A 495 9.03 17.24 14.84
N GLN A 496 8.68 16.75 16.03
CA GLN A 496 8.20 15.38 16.20
C GLN A 496 6.92 15.14 15.38
N LEU A 497 5.94 16.06 15.44
CA LEU A 497 4.70 15.96 14.68
C LEU A 497 4.95 15.92 13.17
N LYS A 498 5.74 16.87 12.68
CA LYS A 498 6.09 16.97 11.26
C LYS A 498 6.76 15.70 10.75
N GLN A 499 7.64 15.14 11.54
CA GLN A 499 8.36 13.95 11.13
C GLN A 499 7.46 12.70 11.14
N LEU A 500 6.63 12.51 12.16
CA LEU A 500 5.63 11.43 12.17
C LEU A 500 4.65 11.53 10.99
N GLN A 501 4.26 12.74 10.61
CA GLN A 501 3.38 12.95 9.45
C GLN A 501 4.08 12.64 8.12
N ASN A 502 5.34 12.99 7.95
CA ASN A 502 6.12 12.62 6.77
C ASN A 502 6.29 11.09 6.66
N GLU A 503 6.56 10.44 7.80
CA GLU A 503 6.65 8.98 7.86
C GLU A 503 5.31 8.31 7.58
N LEU A 504 4.21 8.86 8.10
CA LEU A 504 2.87 8.39 7.80
C LEU A 504 2.55 8.50 6.31
N ALA A 505 2.89 9.62 5.68
CA ALA A 505 2.68 9.80 4.24
C ALA A 505 3.47 8.77 3.40
N GLU A 506 4.71 8.48 3.77
CA GLU A 506 5.50 7.44 3.09
C GLU A 506 4.99 6.03 3.43
N ALA A 507 4.57 5.77 4.67
CA ALA A 507 3.96 4.49 5.06
C ALA A 507 2.65 4.24 4.30
N GLN A 508 1.80 5.26 4.14
CA GLN A 508 0.56 5.19 3.36
C GLN A 508 0.81 4.90 1.88
N LYS A 509 1.81 5.53 1.29
CA LYS A 509 2.23 5.23 -0.08
C LYS A 509 2.72 3.79 -0.22
N ASN A 510 3.52 3.31 0.73
CA ASN A 510 4.01 1.94 0.77
C ASN A 510 2.85 0.95 0.95
N PHE A 511 1.88 1.25 1.80
CA PHE A 511 0.64 0.48 1.97
C PHE A 511 -0.13 0.36 0.65
N GLY A 512 -0.39 1.46 -0.05
CA GLY A 512 -1.05 1.44 -1.36
C GLY A 512 -0.28 0.62 -2.40
N THR A 513 1.05 0.72 -2.41
CA THR A 513 1.92 -0.05 -3.31
C THR A 513 1.89 -1.55 -2.97
N ALA A 514 1.98 -1.89 -1.70
CA ALA A 514 1.94 -3.27 -1.21
C ALA A 514 0.57 -3.92 -1.46
N GLY A 515 -0.52 -3.18 -1.24
CA GLY A 515 -1.88 -3.65 -1.55
C GLY A 515 -2.07 -3.99 -3.02
N THR A 516 -1.60 -3.10 -3.90
CA THR A 516 -1.64 -3.36 -5.34
C THR A 516 -0.77 -4.57 -5.74
N ALA A 517 0.42 -4.70 -5.15
CA ALA A 517 1.31 -5.83 -5.41
C ALA A 517 0.69 -7.15 -4.95
N TYR A 518 0.05 -7.17 -3.78
CA TYR A 518 -0.63 -8.33 -3.23
C TYR A 518 -1.83 -8.74 -4.10
N SER A 519 -2.69 -7.80 -4.49
CA SER A 519 -3.78 -8.07 -5.44
C SER A 519 -3.27 -8.68 -6.75
N ASN A 520 -2.23 -8.09 -7.35
CA ASN A 520 -1.64 -8.60 -8.58
C ASN A 520 -0.99 -9.98 -8.42
N ALA A 521 -0.48 -10.32 -7.24
CA ALA A 521 0.09 -11.63 -6.96
C ALA A 521 -1.00 -12.72 -6.84
N LEU A 522 -2.18 -12.39 -6.34
CA LEU A 522 -3.32 -13.31 -6.26
C LEU A 522 -3.98 -13.55 -7.63
N ASP A 523 -3.93 -12.58 -8.52
CA ASP A 523 -4.49 -12.70 -9.88
C ASP A 523 -3.64 -13.59 -10.82
N LYS A 524 -2.39 -13.91 -10.44
CA LYS A 524 -1.50 -14.82 -11.17
C LYS A 524 -1.74 -16.30 -10.83
#